data_baf084bdf9bf3a3c117ddb8f9e60f616
#
_entry.id   baf084bdf9bf3a3c117ddb8f9e60f616
#
_cell.length_a   1.000
_cell.length_b   1.000
_cell.length_c   1.000
_cell.angle_alpha   90.00
_cell.angle_beta   90.00
_cell.angle_gamma   90.00
#
_symmetry.space_group_name_H-M   'P 1'
#
loop_
_entity.id
_entity.type
_entity.pdbx_description
1 polymer ?
#
loop_
_entity_poly.entity_id
_entity_poly.type
_entity_poly.pdbx_seq_one_letter_code
_entity_poly.pdbx_strand_id
1 'polypeptide(L)'
;QQQRVALARTLAQKPEIILADEPVAALDPITAKQVMDDFKKINKELNMSVLINIHHVDLALKYADRVIGIKAGEIVYDGPATKVDSEVLKQIYGRELAADEVMGA
;
A
#
# COMPACT_ATOMS: atom_id res chain seq x y z
N GLN A 1 -3.13 7.13 -15.60
CA GLN A 1 -2.60 8.47 -15.31
C GLN A 1 -3.55 9.34 -14.49
N GLN A 2 -4.82 8.94 -14.40
CA GLN A 2 -5.79 9.67 -13.58
C GLN A 2 -5.38 9.68 -12.09
N GLN A 3 -4.76 8.60 -11.60
CA GLN A 3 -4.29 8.53 -10.21
C GLN A 3 -3.20 9.57 -9.94
N ARG A 4 -2.29 9.78 -10.89
CA ARG A 4 -1.22 10.75 -10.72
C ARG A 4 -1.75 12.18 -10.77
N VAL A 5 -2.77 12.43 -11.61
CA VAL A 5 -3.44 13.75 -11.66
C VAL A 5 -4.17 14.01 -10.34
N ALA A 6 -4.89 13.02 -9.83
CA ALA A 6 -5.59 13.15 -8.55
C ALA A 6 -4.60 13.41 -7.40
N LEU A 7 -3.45 12.75 -7.42
CA LEU A 7 -2.40 12.96 -6.43
C LEU A 7 -1.86 14.39 -6.51
N ALA A 8 -1.61 14.91 -7.70
CA ALA A 8 -1.14 16.27 -7.88
C ALA A 8 -2.14 17.29 -7.34
N ARG A 9 -3.44 17.07 -7.56
CA ARG A 9 -4.49 17.94 -7.01
C ARG A 9 -4.51 17.91 -5.49
N THR A 10 -4.33 16.73 -4.90
CA THR A 10 -4.27 16.59 -3.45
C THR A 10 -3.08 17.35 -2.88
N LEU A 11 -1.91 17.25 -3.51
CA LEU A 11 -0.71 17.95 -3.08
C LEU A 11 -0.86 19.46 -3.16
N ALA A 12 -1.60 19.96 -4.16
CA ALA A 12 -1.85 21.40 -4.29
C ALA A 12 -2.58 21.98 -3.08
N GLN A 13 -3.31 21.16 -2.32
CA GLN A 13 -4.01 21.56 -1.12
C GLN A 13 -3.11 21.59 0.13
N LYS A 14 -1.87 21.15 -0.01
CA LYS A 14 -0.85 21.10 1.07
C LYS A 14 -1.35 20.34 2.31
N PRO A 15 -1.76 19.07 2.17
CA PRO A 15 -2.24 18.29 3.30
C PRO A 15 -1.08 17.87 4.21
N GLU A 16 -1.40 17.51 5.46
CA GLU A 16 -0.42 16.93 6.39
C GLU A 16 -0.32 15.42 6.24
N ILE A 17 -1.41 14.78 5.82
CA ILE A 17 -1.48 13.34 5.62
C ILE A 17 -2.25 13.07 4.33
N ILE A 18 -1.82 12.05 3.61
CA ILE A 18 -2.50 11.57 2.41
C ILE A 18 -3.14 10.21 2.72
N LEU A 19 -4.44 10.10 2.42
CA LEU A 19 -5.18 8.84 2.51
C LEU A 19 -5.48 8.38 1.08
N ALA A 20 -5.06 7.17 0.74
CA ALA A 20 -5.31 6.61 -0.58
C ALA A 20 -5.97 5.24 -0.45
N ASP A 21 -7.09 5.06 -1.15
CA ASP A 21 -7.85 3.81 -1.14
C ASP A 21 -7.71 3.14 -2.50
N GLU A 22 -7.03 1.98 -2.49
CA GLU A 22 -6.79 1.19 -3.70
C GLU A 22 -6.21 2.01 -4.86
N PRO A 23 -5.12 2.77 -4.65
CA PRO A 23 -4.64 3.69 -5.67
C PRO A 23 -4.09 3.00 -6.93
N VAL A 24 -3.84 1.70 -6.86
CA VAL A 24 -3.29 0.92 -7.97
C VAL A 24 -4.29 -0.08 -8.55
N ALA A 25 -5.54 -0.06 -8.09
CA ALA A 25 -6.57 -0.95 -8.61
C ALA A 25 -6.78 -0.70 -10.10
N ALA A 26 -6.88 -1.77 -10.88
CA ALA A 26 -7.08 -1.74 -12.33
C ALA A 26 -5.95 -1.08 -13.13
N LEU A 27 -4.79 -0.82 -12.52
CA LEU A 27 -3.61 -0.33 -13.25
C LEU A 27 -2.74 -1.50 -13.70
N ASP A 28 -2.05 -1.32 -14.84
CA ASP A 28 -1.04 -2.28 -15.25
C ASP A 28 0.16 -2.24 -14.29
N PRO A 29 1.02 -3.28 -14.27
CA PRO A 29 2.12 -3.35 -13.29
C PRO A 29 3.10 -2.18 -13.37
N ILE A 30 3.37 -1.67 -14.56
CA ILE A 30 4.32 -0.57 -14.74
C ILE A 30 3.74 0.72 -14.15
N THR A 31 2.50 1.02 -14.48
CA THR A 31 1.81 2.21 -13.97
C THR A 31 1.59 2.12 -12.46
N ALA A 32 1.23 0.94 -11.95
CA ALA A 32 1.07 0.72 -10.52
C ALA A 32 2.37 1.02 -9.76
N LYS A 33 3.50 0.56 -10.29
CA LYS A 33 4.79 0.84 -9.69
C LYS A 33 5.10 2.33 -9.69
N GLN A 34 4.81 3.04 -10.78
CA GLN A 34 5.02 4.48 -10.86
C GLN A 34 4.21 5.23 -9.80
N VAL A 35 2.96 4.84 -9.60
CA VAL A 35 2.10 5.44 -8.57
C VAL A 35 2.67 5.20 -7.18
N MET A 36 3.11 3.98 -6.90
CA MET A 36 3.70 3.66 -5.59
C MET A 36 5.02 4.40 -5.38
N ASP A 37 5.84 4.53 -6.41
CA ASP A 37 7.08 5.31 -6.35
C ASP A 37 6.78 6.79 -6.05
N ASP A 38 5.73 7.34 -6.63
CA ASP A 38 5.30 8.71 -6.36
C ASP A 38 4.91 8.90 -4.89
N PHE A 39 4.16 7.96 -4.30
CA PHE A 39 3.82 8.02 -2.88
C PHE A 39 5.06 7.95 -1.99
N LYS A 40 6.01 7.08 -2.33
CA LYS A 40 7.24 6.97 -1.55
C LYS A 40 8.06 8.25 -1.62
N LYS A 41 8.13 8.86 -2.77
CA LYS A 41 8.82 10.12 -2.98
C LYS A 41 8.20 11.25 -2.16
N ILE A 42 6.87 11.34 -2.16
CA ILE A 42 6.15 12.32 -1.35
C ILE A 42 6.45 12.13 0.13
N ASN A 43 6.40 10.90 0.60
CA ASN A 43 6.69 10.59 1.98
C ASN A 43 8.11 11.04 2.38
N LYS A 44 9.10 10.75 1.54
CA LYS A 44 10.49 11.04 1.86
C LYS A 44 10.86 12.51 1.63
N GLU A 45 10.44 13.09 0.52
CA GLU A 45 10.87 14.44 0.14
C GLU A 45 10.03 15.53 0.79
N LEU A 46 8.73 15.31 0.94
CA LEU A 46 7.83 16.28 1.54
C LEU A 46 7.53 16.00 3.01
N ASN A 47 8.09 14.92 3.54
CA ASN A 47 7.90 14.49 4.93
C ASN A 47 6.42 14.37 5.31
N MET A 48 5.62 13.88 4.36
CA MET A 48 4.20 13.62 4.57
C MET A 48 3.96 12.19 4.97
N SER A 49 3.00 11.98 5.88
CA SER A 49 2.50 10.64 6.18
C SER A 49 1.57 10.18 5.07
N VAL A 50 1.72 8.95 4.63
CA VAL A 50 0.88 8.36 3.58
C VAL A 50 0.28 7.07 4.12
N LEU A 51 -1.05 6.99 4.13
CA LEU A 51 -1.79 5.79 4.52
C LEU A 51 -2.51 5.24 3.30
N ILE A 52 -2.21 4.01 2.94
CA ILE A 52 -2.74 3.38 1.74
C ILE A 52 -3.47 2.10 2.10
N ASN A 53 -4.72 1.98 1.64
CA ASN A 53 -5.45 0.72 1.66
C ASN A 53 -5.18 0.00 0.34
N ILE A 54 -4.58 -1.19 0.40
CA ILE A 54 -4.14 -1.89 -0.80
C ILE A 54 -4.28 -3.40 -0.64
N HIS A 55 -4.68 -4.08 -1.71
CA HIS A 55 -4.80 -5.54 -1.74
C HIS A 55 -3.61 -6.24 -2.40
N HIS A 56 -2.74 -5.50 -3.07
CA HIS A 56 -1.54 -6.04 -3.69
C HIS A 56 -0.46 -6.25 -2.64
N VAL A 57 -0.35 -7.47 -2.13
CA VAL A 57 0.54 -7.80 -1.00
C VAL A 57 2.00 -7.45 -1.30
N ASP A 58 2.49 -7.79 -2.49
CA ASP A 58 3.87 -7.51 -2.87
C ASP A 58 4.18 -6.02 -2.85
N LEU A 59 3.27 -5.18 -3.35
CA LEU A 59 3.45 -3.73 -3.33
C LEU A 59 3.41 -3.19 -1.90
N ALA A 60 2.51 -3.71 -1.08
CA ALA A 60 2.44 -3.30 0.32
C ALA A 60 3.76 -3.60 1.04
N LEU A 61 4.29 -4.80 0.88
CA LEU A 61 5.52 -5.20 1.54
C LEU A 61 6.74 -4.48 1.01
N LYS A 62 6.74 -4.12 -0.26
CA LYS A 62 7.87 -3.42 -0.89
C LYS A 62 7.94 -1.95 -0.48
N TYR A 63 6.81 -1.28 -0.39
CA TYR A 63 6.78 0.18 -0.22
C TYR A 63 6.47 0.64 1.19
N ALA A 64 5.75 -0.15 1.99
CA ALA A 64 5.36 0.27 3.33
C ALA A 64 6.51 0.16 4.33
N ASP A 65 6.56 1.11 5.24
CA ASP A 65 7.41 1.01 6.44
C ASP A 65 6.67 0.23 7.54
N ARG A 66 5.37 0.47 7.65
CA ARG A 66 4.49 -0.16 8.63
C ARG A 66 3.29 -0.77 7.91
N VAL A 67 2.92 -1.96 8.33
CA VAL A 67 1.77 -2.68 7.78
C VAL A 67 0.75 -2.92 8.88
N ILE A 68 -0.50 -2.68 8.55
CA ILE A 68 -1.63 -3.00 9.43
C ILE A 68 -2.50 -4.01 8.69
N GLY A 69 -2.62 -5.20 9.26
CA GLY A 69 -3.45 -6.26 8.69
C GLY A 69 -4.78 -6.33 9.40
N ILE A 70 -5.87 -6.34 8.63
CA ILE A 70 -7.23 -6.34 9.17
C ILE A 70 -7.95 -7.61 8.69
N LYS A 71 -8.60 -8.29 9.64
CA LYS A 71 -9.43 -9.45 9.34
C LYS A 71 -10.73 -9.34 10.12
N ALA A 72 -11.86 -9.47 9.43
CA ALA A 72 -13.19 -9.44 10.06
C ALA A 72 -13.40 -8.20 10.95
N GLY A 73 -12.90 -7.05 10.51
CA GLY A 73 -13.05 -5.80 11.23
C GLY A 73 -12.09 -5.59 12.40
N GLU A 74 -11.17 -6.53 12.62
CA GLU A 74 -10.21 -6.45 13.72
C GLU A 74 -8.78 -6.37 13.19
N ILE A 75 -7.93 -5.63 13.92
CA ILE A 75 -6.50 -5.57 13.62
C ILE A 75 -5.86 -6.86 14.14
N VAL A 76 -5.30 -7.64 13.22
CA VAL A 76 -4.61 -8.90 13.56
C VAL A 76 -3.09 -8.78 13.43
N TYR A 77 -2.60 -7.73 12.81
CA TYR A 77 -1.17 -7.42 12.74
C TYR A 77 -0.98 -5.91 12.67
N ASP A 78 0.02 -5.41 13.38
CA ASP A 78 0.45 -4.01 13.33
C ASP A 78 1.93 -3.98 13.63
N GLY A 79 2.73 -3.68 12.63
CA GLY A 79 4.17 -3.65 12.81
C GLY A 79 4.93 -3.37 11.53
N PRO A 80 6.26 -3.47 11.58
CA PRO A 80 7.09 -3.18 10.41
C PRO A 80 6.85 -4.17 9.27
N ALA A 81 6.92 -3.67 8.04
CA ALA A 81 6.73 -4.51 6.85
C ALA A 81 7.79 -5.62 6.78
N THR A 82 8.98 -5.37 7.30
CA THR A 82 10.09 -6.35 7.27
C THR A 82 9.81 -7.60 8.10
N LYS A 83 8.87 -7.55 9.02
CA LYS A 83 8.51 -8.69 9.87
C LYS A 83 7.26 -9.43 9.41
N VAL A 84 6.69 -9.02 8.29
CA VAL A 84 5.54 -9.73 7.70
C VAL A 84 6.07 -10.96 6.97
N ASP A 85 5.69 -12.14 7.46
CA ASP A 85 6.07 -13.41 6.87
C ASP A 85 4.81 -14.20 6.48
N SER A 86 4.99 -15.46 6.07
CA SER A 86 3.86 -16.30 5.65
C SER A 86 2.86 -16.53 6.78
N GLU A 87 3.32 -16.63 8.02
CA GLU A 87 2.42 -16.80 9.17
C GLU A 87 1.55 -15.56 9.40
N VAL A 88 2.15 -14.36 9.29
CA VAL A 88 1.40 -13.11 9.41
C VAL A 88 0.36 -13.00 8.30
N LEU A 89 0.73 -13.30 7.06
CA LEU A 89 -0.20 -13.26 5.93
C LEU A 89 -1.32 -14.27 6.11
N LYS A 90 -1.02 -15.45 6.63
CA LYS A 90 -2.04 -16.45 6.94
C LYS A 90 -3.01 -15.95 7.99
N GLN A 91 -2.54 -15.25 9.02
CA GLN A 91 -3.41 -14.65 10.03
C GLN A 91 -4.33 -13.59 9.43
N ILE A 92 -3.84 -12.78 8.52
CA ILE A 92 -4.62 -11.71 7.89
C ILE A 92 -5.68 -12.28 6.96
N TYR A 93 -5.30 -13.24 6.10
CA TYR A 93 -6.19 -13.77 5.08
C TYR A 93 -6.92 -15.05 5.49
N GLY A 94 -6.50 -15.67 6.59
CA GLY A 94 -7.11 -16.91 7.09
C GLY A 94 -6.73 -18.14 6.29
N ARG A 95 -5.76 -18.00 5.35
CA ARG A 95 -5.27 -19.11 4.51
C ARG A 95 -3.90 -18.77 3.96
N GLU A 96 -3.21 -19.76 3.43
CA GLU A 96 -1.97 -19.50 2.72
C GLU A 96 -2.27 -18.85 1.37
N LEU A 97 -1.43 -17.88 0.99
CA LEU A 97 -1.57 -17.21 -0.29
C LEU A 97 -0.78 -17.97 -1.37
N ALA A 98 -1.38 -18.08 -2.55
CA ALA A 98 -0.68 -18.58 -3.73
C ALA A 98 0.38 -17.55 -4.17
N ALA A 99 1.38 -18.02 -4.95
CA ALA A 99 2.46 -17.14 -5.39
C ALA A 99 1.94 -15.94 -6.19
N ASP A 100 0.94 -16.14 -7.04
CA ASP A 100 0.36 -15.06 -7.82
C ASP A 100 -0.40 -14.04 -6.94
N GLU A 101 -0.99 -14.48 -5.84
CA GLU A 101 -1.64 -13.57 -4.89
C GLU A 101 -0.60 -12.71 -4.17
N VAL A 102 0.52 -13.31 -3.76
CA VAL A 102 1.61 -12.57 -3.12
C VAL A 102 2.24 -11.59 -4.10
N MET A 103 2.37 -11.97 -5.36
CA MET A 103 2.94 -11.12 -6.41
C MET A 103 1.99 -10.02 -6.88
N GLY A 104 0.79 -9.94 -6.35
CA GLY A 104 -0.17 -8.89 -6.67
C GLY A 104 -0.87 -9.07 -8.01
N ALA A 105 -0.85 -10.27 -8.53
CA ALA A 105 -1.48 -10.57 -9.80
C ALA A 105 -3.00 -10.75 -9.65
#